data_bdf3a7139b4d9b814eb821fdbd5a9893
#
_entry.id   bdf3a7139b4d9b814eb821fdbd5a9893
#
_cell.length_a   1.000
_cell.length_b   1.000
_cell.length_c   1.000
_cell.angle_alpha   90.00
_cell.angle_beta   90.00
_cell.angle_gamma   90.00
#
_symmetry.space_group_name_H-M   'P 1'
#
loop_
_entity.id
_entity.type
_entity.pdbx_description
1 polymer ?
#
loop_
_entity_poly.entity_id
_entity_poly.type
_entity_poly.pdbx_seq_one_letter_code
_entity_poly.pdbx_strand_id
1 'polypeptide(L)'
;MSKEINRLHPISAVITSVKALKSMILPIAIIIITNGFNFSLNFRSDHFFDTILLFGVWGGAALLALIGGIIKWRTFVYWFEDGELRVKYGLFVKKKRYIPFERIQSLNYNEGIFHRIFGLVKVQVETAGSKGGKPEVELTAIHKSAADVIELEMRRAKSEEVQQQAHEQSQVIEESVPTPMIYHMSMRDLLMLATTSGGIGVVLSGIAAIASQFSDIIPYEEVFHELAVFVKIGAFLVALTVMLILIVAWVVSVVITLINYYDYTVRIEEDKLIITKGLLEKKRITLPLNRIQAIRIVENPLRQLTGFSTVVVESAGGNGEDGNDKKITLFPLIKKQDCMQTLEQLFPEMNWNPTFIRSPKRARPFFYRIDFIWLVPIIGACGYFFYPFGLLSLLLIPLTILLGVWQHKTAGYQIEGKQLAMQYRVFSRITLIMEKKRIQSIGSTQSYFQKRKNVMSMKATVMSGATGTTGSVSSLDQQDAEAILTWYEH
;
A
#
# COMPACT_ATOMS: atom_id res chain seq x y z
N MET A 1 -18.30 12.43 34.46
CA MET A 1 -16.87 12.79 34.20
C MET A 1 -16.76 14.28 34.03
N SER A 2 -15.76 14.93 34.64
CA SER A 2 -15.56 16.37 34.51
C SER A 2 -15.21 16.69 33.03
N LYS A 3 -15.74 17.80 32.52
CA LYS A 3 -15.57 18.33 31.19
C LYS A 3 -14.15 18.88 31.03
N GLU A 4 -13.15 18.00 31.09
CA GLU A 4 -11.74 18.38 30.82
C GLU A 4 -11.54 18.54 29.33
N ILE A 5 -11.39 19.79 28.89
CA ILE A 5 -11.10 20.12 27.48
C ILE A 5 -9.60 19.94 27.26
N ASN A 6 -9.27 18.93 26.48
CA ASN A 6 -7.90 18.61 26.09
C ASN A 6 -7.53 19.26 24.76
N ARG A 7 -6.25 19.64 24.63
CA ARG A 7 -5.68 20.22 23.41
C ARG A 7 -4.57 19.32 22.86
N LEU A 8 -4.33 19.41 21.56
CA LEU A 8 -3.15 18.80 20.98
C LEU A 8 -1.88 19.45 21.51
N HIS A 9 -0.80 18.70 21.59
CA HIS A 9 0.52 19.23 21.95
C HIS A 9 1.00 20.28 20.91
N PRO A 10 1.70 21.36 21.31
CA PRO A 10 2.16 22.42 20.38
C PRO A 10 2.97 21.91 19.17
N ILE A 11 3.71 20.82 19.35
CA ILE A 11 4.47 20.16 18.26
C ILE A 11 3.58 19.74 17.08
N SER A 12 2.27 19.60 17.29
CA SER A 12 1.31 19.28 16.23
C SER A 12 1.25 20.39 15.16
N ALA A 13 1.51 21.65 15.54
CA ALA A 13 1.62 22.75 14.60
C ALA A 13 2.81 22.55 13.67
N VAL A 14 3.98 22.20 14.23
CA VAL A 14 5.20 21.92 13.46
C VAL A 14 4.99 20.72 12.53
N ILE A 15 4.47 19.61 13.05
CA ILE A 15 4.22 18.41 12.27
C ILE A 15 3.25 18.68 11.10
N THR A 16 2.18 19.46 11.35
CA THR A 16 1.22 19.83 10.31
C THR A 16 1.86 20.73 9.25
N SER A 17 2.70 21.69 9.67
CA SER A 17 3.42 22.57 8.76
C SER A 17 4.44 21.83 7.91
N VAL A 18 5.22 20.91 8.52
CA VAL A 18 6.17 20.05 7.80
C VAL A 18 5.45 19.14 6.79
N LYS A 19 4.28 18.61 7.15
CA LYS A 19 3.45 17.82 6.22
C LYS A 19 2.98 18.67 5.02
N ALA A 20 2.55 19.91 5.26
CA ALA A 20 2.15 20.82 4.21
C ALA A 20 3.33 21.21 3.31
N LEU A 21 4.50 21.50 3.90
CA LEU A 21 5.72 21.79 3.15
C LEU A 21 6.18 20.59 2.30
N LYS A 22 6.11 19.38 2.85
CA LYS A 22 6.43 18.14 2.12
C LYS A 22 5.55 17.97 0.87
N SER A 23 4.27 18.32 0.93
CA SER A 23 3.38 18.27 -0.24
C SER A 23 3.70 19.31 -1.31
N MET A 24 4.47 20.34 -0.96
CA MET A 24 4.92 21.40 -1.88
C MET A 24 6.27 21.08 -2.53
N ILE A 25 7.01 20.09 -2.04
CA ILE A 25 8.35 19.74 -2.58
C ILE A 25 8.27 19.42 -4.08
N LEU A 26 7.28 18.64 -4.50
CA LEU A 26 7.14 18.25 -5.90
C LEU A 26 6.80 19.44 -6.82
N PRO A 27 5.81 20.30 -6.54
CA PRO A 27 5.60 21.54 -7.29
C PRO A 27 6.82 22.45 -7.31
N ILE A 28 7.53 22.57 -6.18
CA ILE A 28 8.79 23.34 -6.08
C ILE A 28 9.83 22.79 -7.05
N ALA A 29 10.08 21.49 -6.95
CA ALA A 29 11.06 20.83 -7.80
C ALA A 29 10.75 21.07 -9.29
N ILE A 30 9.48 20.96 -9.69
CA ILE A 30 9.04 21.21 -11.07
C ILE A 30 9.37 22.66 -11.48
N ILE A 31 9.04 23.65 -10.65
CA ILE A 31 9.28 25.08 -10.98
C ILE A 31 10.78 25.38 -11.04
N ILE A 32 11.57 24.87 -10.10
CA ILE A 32 13.04 25.03 -10.12
C ILE A 32 13.63 24.48 -11.42
N ILE A 33 13.11 23.34 -11.87
CA ILE A 33 13.60 22.64 -13.04
C ILE A 33 13.20 23.36 -14.33
N THR A 34 11.94 23.81 -14.43
CA THR A 34 11.47 24.57 -15.62
C THR A 34 12.19 25.92 -15.79
N ASN A 35 12.68 26.51 -14.69
CA ASN A 35 13.48 27.75 -14.75
C ASN A 35 14.99 27.52 -14.95
N GLY A 36 15.42 26.27 -15.21
CA GLY A 36 16.80 25.95 -15.62
C GLY A 36 17.88 26.22 -14.58
N PHE A 37 17.58 26.15 -13.27
CA PHE A 37 18.52 26.42 -12.16
C PHE A 37 19.28 27.76 -12.27
N ASN A 38 18.82 28.71 -13.09
CA ASN A 38 19.44 30.01 -13.28
C ASN A 38 19.09 30.93 -12.11
N PHE A 39 19.70 30.67 -10.95
CA PHE A 39 19.56 31.51 -9.77
C PHE A 39 20.68 32.58 -9.73
N SER A 40 20.32 33.82 -9.70
CA SER A 40 21.28 34.90 -9.51
C SER A 40 20.82 35.86 -8.41
N LEU A 41 21.61 35.96 -7.36
CA LEU A 41 21.47 37.00 -6.32
C LEU A 41 22.11 38.31 -6.70
N ASN A 42 22.64 38.44 -7.91
CA ASN A 42 23.26 39.67 -8.38
C ASN A 42 22.20 40.61 -8.96
N PHE A 43 22.08 41.84 -8.40
CA PHE A 43 21.10 42.85 -8.78
C PHE A 43 21.13 43.27 -10.27
N ARG A 44 22.22 42.97 -10.97
CA ARG A 44 22.41 43.29 -12.40
C ARG A 44 22.11 42.12 -13.35
N SER A 45 21.69 40.98 -12.86
CA SER A 45 21.36 39.82 -13.73
C SER A 45 19.89 39.85 -14.13
N ASP A 46 19.60 39.41 -15.35
CA ASP A 46 18.23 39.31 -15.89
C ASP A 46 17.37 38.34 -15.07
N HIS A 47 17.99 37.40 -14.34
CA HIS A 47 17.33 36.40 -13.50
C HIS A 47 17.16 36.78 -12.04
N PHE A 48 17.53 38.01 -11.65
CA PHE A 48 17.44 38.46 -10.26
C PHE A 48 15.99 38.52 -9.75
N PHE A 49 15.11 39.14 -10.54
CA PHE A 49 13.70 39.25 -10.19
C PHE A 49 13.02 37.84 -10.12
N ASP A 50 13.35 36.96 -11.04
CA ASP A 50 12.80 35.56 -11.04
C ASP A 50 13.26 34.80 -9.80
N THR A 51 14.52 35.01 -9.41
CA THR A 51 15.09 34.40 -8.19
C THR A 51 14.38 34.92 -6.93
N ILE A 52 14.19 36.24 -6.80
CA ILE A 52 13.47 36.83 -5.65
C ILE A 52 12.02 36.42 -5.63
N LEU A 53 11.34 36.41 -6.78
CA LEU A 53 9.96 36.00 -6.87
C LEU A 53 9.80 34.52 -6.45
N LEU A 54 10.71 33.67 -6.86
CA LEU A 54 10.73 32.25 -6.48
C LEU A 54 10.92 32.13 -4.96
N PHE A 55 11.96 32.70 -4.37
CA PHE A 55 12.19 32.63 -2.92
C PHE A 55 11.09 33.33 -2.11
N GLY A 56 10.50 34.40 -2.63
CA GLY A 56 9.38 35.10 -2.02
C GLY A 56 8.12 34.29 -1.99
N VAL A 57 7.77 33.61 -3.10
CA VAL A 57 6.62 32.71 -3.18
C VAL A 57 6.80 31.52 -2.24
N TRP A 58 8.02 30.95 -2.19
CA TRP A 58 8.30 29.81 -1.32
C TRP A 58 8.38 30.18 0.16
N GLY A 59 9.02 31.31 0.48
CA GLY A 59 9.01 31.83 1.83
C GLY A 59 7.60 32.18 2.30
N GLY A 60 6.78 32.76 1.43
CA GLY A 60 5.36 33.01 1.68
C GLY A 60 4.56 31.74 1.88
N ALA A 61 4.75 30.74 1.04
CA ALA A 61 4.09 29.44 1.17
C ALA A 61 4.50 28.73 2.48
N ALA A 62 5.77 28.75 2.84
CA ALA A 62 6.26 28.21 4.10
C ALA A 62 5.66 28.94 5.31
N LEU A 63 5.59 30.26 5.26
CA LEU A 63 4.95 31.07 6.30
C LEU A 63 3.46 30.76 6.43
N LEU A 64 2.73 30.67 5.33
CA LEU A 64 1.32 30.29 5.31
C LEU A 64 1.11 28.87 5.85
N ALA A 65 1.98 27.92 5.53
CA ALA A 65 1.96 26.57 6.07
C ALA A 65 2.15 26.56 7.60
N LEU A 66 3.09 27.37 8.11
CA LEU A 66 3.32 27.54 9.55
C LEU A 66 2.10 28.18 10.25
N ILE A 67 1.58 29.26 9.71
CA ILE A 67 0.38 29.93 10.21
C ILE A 67 -0.79 28.95 10.22
N GLY A 68 -1.01 28.22 9.12
CA GLY A 68 -2.06 27.18 9.02
C GLY A 68 -1.90 26.07 10.06
N GLY A 69 -0.67 25.62 10.32
CA GLY A 69 -0.35 24.65 11.35
C GLY A 69 -0.67 25.15 12.76
N ILE A 70 -0.30 26.38 13.07
CA ILE A 70 -0.59 27.03 14.37
C ILE A 70 -2.11 27.21 14.57
N ILE A 71 -2.82 27.67 13.53
CA ILE A 71 -4.27 27.83 13.57
C ILE A 71 -4.95 26.47 13.82
N LYS A 72 -4.55 25.44 13.08
CA LYS A 72 -5.10 24.10 13.26
C LYS A 72 -4.85 23.58 14.66
N TRP A 73 -3.64 23.73 15.20
CA TRP A 73 -3.32 23.35 16.58
C TRP A 73 -4.18 24.12 17.60
N ARG A 74 -4.29 25.44 17.47
CA ARG A 74 -5.00 26.29 18.45
C ARG A 74 -6.51 26.08 18.43
N THR A 75 -7.09 25.75 17.30
CA THR A 75 -8.53 25.56 17.13
C THR A 75 -8.98 24.12 17.40
N PHE A 76 -8.05 23.15 17.49
CA PHE A 76 -8.38 21.76 17.72
C PHE A 76 -8.46 21.47 19.22
N VAL A 77 -9.64 21.03 19.68
CA VAL A 77 -9.88 20.60 21.05
C VAL A 77 -10.67 19.30 21.04
N TYR A 78 -10.45 18.45 22.04
CA TYR A 78 -11.17 17.21 22.24
C TYR A 78 -11.49 17.00 23.73
N TRP A 79 -12.55 16.30 24.01
CA TRP A 79 -12.95 15.94 25.37
C TRP A 79 -13.81 14.68 25.36
N PHE A 80 -13.98 14.08 26.53
CA PHE A 80 -14.82 12.92 26.74
C PHE A 80 -16.06 13.35 27.53
N GLU A 81 -17.23 13.01 27.02
CA GLU A 81 -18.51 13.38 27.64
C GLU A 81 -19.58 12.38 27.19
N ASP A 82 -20.37 11.85 28.12
CA ASP A 82 -21.51 10.95 27.86
C ASP A 82 -21.16 9.70 27.01
N GLY A 83 -20.01 9.06 27.27
CA GLY A 83 -19.59 7.90 26.51
C GLY A 83 -19.14 8.19 25.07
N GLU A 84 -18.84 9.47 24.77
CA GLU A 84 -18.45 9.90 23.43
C GLU A 84 -17.09 10.61 23.44
N LEU A 85 -16.31 10.38 22.37
CA LEU A 85 -15.19 11.24 22.00
C LEU A 85 -15.73 12.43 21.20
N ARG A 86 -15.68 13.61 21.79
CA ARG A 86 -16.13 14.85 21.15
C ARG A 86 -14.93 15.66 20.67
N VAL A 87 -14.97 16.09 19.42
CA VAL A 87 -13.87 16.84 18.79
C VAL A 87 -14.42 18.10 18.14
N LYS A 88 -13.72 19.23 18.34
CA LYS A 88 -14.05 20.51 17.71
C LYS A 88 -12.79 21.09 17.05
N TYR A 89 -12.91 21.50 15.80
CA TYR A 89 -11.81 22.10 15.04
C TYR A 89 -12.31 23.05 13.94
N GLY A 90 -11.40 23.85 13.39
CA GLY A 90 -11.66 24.80 12.30
C GLY A 90 -11.76 26.23 12.78
N LEU A 91 -11.25 27.16 11.95
CA LEU A 91 -11.23 28.60 12.23
C LEU A 91 -12.52 29.28 11.76
N PHE A 92 -12.74 29.32 10.44
CA PHE A 92 -13.92 29.94 9.83
C PHE A 92 -15.14 29.04 9.87
N VAL A 93 -14.97 27.78 9.50
CA VAL A 93 -16.00 26.76 9.59
C VAL A 93 -15.70 25.83 10.77
N LYS A 94 -16.39 26.03 11.86
CA LYS A 94 -16.26 25.20 13.07
C LYS A 94 -16.94 23.85 12.84
N LYS A 95 -16.16 22.78 12.81
CA LYS A 95 -16.66 21.41 12.73
C LYS A 95 -16.65 20.80 14.12
N LYS A 96 -17.79 20.20 14.50
CA LYS A 96 -17.92 19.41 15.71
C LYS A 96 -18.21 17.98 15.30
N ARG A 97 -17.56 17.01 15.92
CA ARG A 97 -17.82 15.59 15.73
C ARG A 97 -18.04 14.93 17.08
N TYR A 98 -19.04 14.11 17.13
CA TYR A 98 -19.45 13.31 18.29
C TYR A 98 -19.31 11.85 17.89
N ILE A 99 -18.44 11.12 18.57
CA ILE A 99 -18.10 9.73 18.22
C ILE A 99 -18.35 8.88 19.45
N PRO A 100 -19.47 8.14 19.51
CA PRO A 100 -19.72 7.17 20.57
C PRO A 100 -18.61 6.12 20.58
N PHE A 101 -18.10 5.76 21.76
CA PHE A 101 -17.03 4.76 21.90
C PHE A 101 -17.43 3.40 21.35
N GLU A 102 -18.69 3.01 21.44
CA GLU A 102 -19.27 1.80 20.89
C GLU A 102 -19.11 1.71 19.38
N ARG A 103 -19.18 2.86 18.67
CA ARG A 103 -19.02 2.94 17.21
C ARG A 103 -17.57 2.92 16.75
N ILE A 104 -16.61 3.07 17.66
CA ILE A 104 -15.17 2.99 17.32
C ILE A 104 -14.81 1.54 17.03
N GLN A 105 -14.39 1.29 15.81
CA GLN A 105 -14.01 -0.07 15.38
C GLN A 105 -12.52 -0.32 15.55
N SER A 106 -11.67 0.68 15.23
CA SER A 106 -10.23 0.55 15.39
C SER A 106 -9.58 1.86 15.80
N LEU A 107 -8.51 1.73 16.57
CA LEU A 107 -7.59 2.79 16.93
C LEU A 107 -6.22 2.45 16.34
N ASN A 108 -5.72 3.30 15.47
CA ASN A 108 -4.41 3.14 14.89
C ASN A 108 -3.46 4.18 15.47
N TYR A 109 -2.29 3.72 15.88
CA TYR A 109 -1.28 4.55 16.51
C TYR A 109 -0.09 4.70 15.58
N ASN A 110 0.43 5.94 15.51
CA ASN A 110 1.59 6.25 14.70
C ASN A 110 2.56 7.15 15.50
N GLU A 111 3.77 6.66 15.73
CA GLU A 111 4.82 7.36 16.45
C GLU A 111 5.97 7.68 15.48
N GLY A 112 5.92 8.81 14.81
CA GLY A 112 7.04 9.32 14.02
C GLY A 112 8.19 9.81 14.89
N ILE A 113 9.31 10.18 14.29
CA ILE A 113 10.53 10.60 14.98
C ILE A 113 10.23 11.72 16.00
N PHE A 114 9.53 12.77 15.57
CA PHE A 114 9.15 13.89 16.47
C PHE A 114 8.22 13.44 17.60
N HIS A 115 7.29 12.53 17.34
CA HIS A 115 6.40 12.01 18.38
C HIS A 115 7.19 11.27 19.47
N ARG A 116 8.18 10.45 19.08
CA ARG A 116 8.99 9.66 20.01
C ARG A 116 9.85 10.53 20.93
N ILE A 117 10.48 11.59 20.39
CA ILE A 117 11.31 12.52 21.15
C ILE A 117 10.51 13.19 22.27
N PHE A 118 9.22 13.53 22.01
CA PHE A 118 8.37 14.24 22.95
C PHE A 118 7.38 13.33 23.71
N GLY A 119 7.50 12.00 23.62
CA GLY A 119 6.60 11.06 24.30
C GLY A 119 5.16 11.14 23.82
N LEU A 120 4.96 11.54 22.55
CA LEU A 120 3.66 11.74 21.92
C LEU A 120 3.30 10.60 20.99
N VAL A 121 2.03 10.56 20.60
CA VAL A 121 1.51 9.62 19.61
C VAL A 121 0.44 10.31 18.78
N LYS A 122 0.35 9.95 17.52
CA LYS A 122 -0.75 10.26 16.63
C LYS A 122 -1.77 9.13 16.71
N VAL A 123 -3.03 9.46 16.98
CA VAL A 123 -4.13 8.48 17.06
C VAL A 123 -5.11 8.74 15.92
N GLN A 124 -5.45 7.70 15.21
CA GLN A 124 -6.46 7.71 14.16
C GLN A 124 -7.64 6.85 14.62
N VAL A 125 -8.80 7.46 14.68
CA VAL A 125 -10.05 6.84 15.13
C VAL A 125 -10.88 6.46 13.90
N GLU A 126 -11.23 5.20 13.79
CA GLU A 126 -12.07 4.68 12.71
C GLU A 126 -13.39 4.16 13.23
N THR A 127 -14.46 4.47 12.51
CA THR A 127 -15.82 4.02 12.78
C THR A 127 -16.36 3.24 11.56
N ALA A 128 -17.50 2.58 11.73
CA ALA A 128 -18.19 1.90 10.62
C ALA A 128 -18.58 2.85 9.46
N GLY A 129 -18.76 4.14 9.77
CA GLY A 129 -19.14 5.17 8.80
C GLY A 129 -17.99 5.90 8.12
N SER A 130 -16.73 5.55 8.42
CA SER A 130 -15.55 6.18 7.82
C SER A 130 -15.53 5.95 6.30
N LYS A 131 -15.81 7.01 5.52
CA LYS A 131 -15.91 6.94 4.05
C LYS A 131 -14.55 7.10 3.39
N GLY A 132 -14.26 6.27 2.40
CA GLY A 132 -13.12 6.46 1.51
C GLY A 132 -11.75 6.23 2.13
N GLY A 133 -11.65 5.42 3.19
CA GLY A 133 -10.36 5.06 3.81
C GLY A 133 -9.71 6.18 4.62
N LYS A 134 -10.46 7.24 4.95
CA LYS A 134 -9.98 8.30 5.86
C LYS A 134 -10.51 8.04 7.27
N PRO A 135 -9.67 8.24 8.32
CA PRO A 135 -10.14 8.14 9.69
C PRO A 135 -11.23 9.18 9.97
N GLU A 136 -12.18 8.83 10.85
CA GLU A 136 -13.22 9.77 11.26
C GLU A 136 -12.63 10.98 11.97
N VAL A 137 -11.66 10.74 12.84
CA VAL A 137 -10.88 11.77 13.56
C VAL A 137 -9.40 11.37 13.60
N GLU A 138 -8.54 12.38 13.47
CA GLU A 138 -7.09 12.26 13.59
C GLU A 138 -6.60 13.21 14.69
N LEU A 139 -6.12 12.65 15.80
CA LEU A 139 -5.44 13.36 16.88
C LEU A 139 -3.94 13.39 16.55
N THR A 140 -3.45 14.48 15.99
CA THR A 140 -2.13 14.55 15.35
C THR A 140 -0.97 14.38 16.33
N ALA A 141 -1.08 14.88 17.56
CA ALA A 141 -0.06 14.72 18.61
C ALA A 141 -0.70 14.87 19.99
N ILE A 142 -0.85 13.75 20.68
CA ILE A 142 -1.31 13.67 22.07
C ILE A 142 -0.32 12.88 22.91
N HIS A 143 -0.33 13.03 24.23
CA HIS A 143 0.48 12.20 25.12
C HIS A 143 0.03 10.75 25.07
N LYS A 144 0.96 9.81 25.23
CA LYS A 144 0.65 8.37 25.25
C LYS A 144 -0.38 8.03 26.32
N SER A 145 -0.28 8.62 27.51
CA SER A 145 -1.25 8.47 28.58
C SER A 145 -2.68 8.86 28.18
N ALA A 146 -2.83 9.93 27.38
CA ALA A 146 -4.15 10.32 26.87
C ALA A 146 -4.67 9.32 25.83
N ALA A 147 -3.79 8.74 25.03
CA ALA A 147 -4.16 7.68 24.08
C ALA A 147 -4.61 6.39 24.81
N ASP A 148 -3.92 6.03 25.89
CA ASP A 148 -4.28 4.87 26.74
C ASP A 148 -5.66 5.06 27.38
N VAL A 149 -6.01 6.30 27.80
CA VAL A 149 -7.36 6.62 28.30
C VAL A 149 -8.42 6.40 27.21
N ILE A 150 -8.17 6.82 25.96
CA ILE A 150 -9.11 6.58 24.85
C ILE A 150 -9.32 5.07 24.63
N GLU A 151 -8.25 4.28 24.68
CA GLU A 151 -8.32 2.83 24.50
C GLU A 151 -9.11 2.18 25.66
N LEU A 152 -8.88 2.63 26.90
CA LEU A 152 -9.56 2.13 28.09
C LEU A 152 -11.06 2.45 28.05
N GLU A 153 -11.46 3.68 27.72
CA GLU A 153 -12.86 4.08 27.62
C GLU A 153 -13.59 3.32 26.48
N MET A 154 -12.89 3.10 25.34
CA MET A 154 -13.44 2.28 24.28
C MET A 154 -13.67 0.82 24.73
N ARG A 155 -12.76 0.24 25.50
CA ARG A 155 -12.91 -1.12 26.05
C ARG A 155 -14.07 -1.20 27.04
N ARG A 156 -14.21 -0.21 27.93
CA ARG A 156 -15.32 -0.13 28.90
C ARG A 156 -16.67 -0.06 28.20
N ALA A 157 -16.82 0.85 27.23
CA ALA A 157 -18.07 0.99 26.49
C ALA A 157 -18.49 -0.33 25.80
N LYS A 158 -17.52 -1.05 25.22
CA LYS A 158 -17.79 -2.35 24.60
C LYS A 158 -18.14 -3.46 25.59
N SER A 159 -17.52 -3.47 26.77
CA SER A 159 -17.85 -4.46 27.81
C SER A 159 -19.23 -4.21 28.40
N GLU A 160 -19.66 -2.96 28.56
CA GLU A 160 -21.01 -2.60 29.03
C GLU A 160 -22.08 -3.03 28.00
N GLU A 161 -21.82 -2.89 26.70
CA GLU A 161 -22.71 -3.33 25.62
C GLU A 161 -22.90 -4.86 25.61
N VAL A 162 -21.80 -5.61 25.81
CA VAL A 162 -21.83 -7.08 25.92
C VAL A 162 -22.55 -7.53 27.20
N GLN A 163 -22.39 -6.84 28.32
CA GLN A 163 -23.11 -7.16 29.59
C GLN A 163 -24.61 -6.84 29.53
N GLN A 164 -25.01 -5.82 28.78
CA GLN A 164 -26.44 -5.54 28.56
C GLN A 164 -27.11 -6.57 27.64
N GLN A 165 -26.37 -7.23 26.79
CA GLN A 165 -26.86 -8.32 25.90
C GLN A 165 -26.80 -9.71 26.56
N ALA A 166 -25.94 -9.88 27.57
CA ALA A 166 -25.79 -11.11 28.35
C ALA A 166 -26.40 -10.92 29.74
N HIS A 167 -27.70 -11.13 29.88
CA HIS A 167 -28.26 -11.46 31.18
C HIS A 167 -27.73 -12.83 31.60
N GLU A 168 -27.01 -12.83 32.75
CA GLU A 168 -26.43 -13.99 33.45
C GLU A 168 -25.10 -14.55 32.89
N GLN A 169 -23.98 -14.11 33.44
CA GLN A 169 -23.02 -14.93 34.20
C GLN A 169 -21.69 -14.22 34.44
N SER A 170 -21.38 -14.07 35.74
CA SER A 170 -20.05 -14.03 36.39
C SER A 170 -19.00 -13.02 35.94
N GLN A 171 -18.79 -12.07 36.85
CA GLN A 171 -17.57 -11.27 36.97
C GLN A 171 -16.33 -12.19 37.00
N VAL A 172 -15.52 -12.07 35.97
CA VAL A 172 -14.11 -12.42 36.06
C VAL A 172 -13.36 -11.16 35.64
N ILE A 173 -12.65 -10.59 36.58
CA ILE A 173 -11.58 -9.59 36.34
C ILE A 173 -10.50 -10.38 35.63
N GLU A 174 -10.45 -10.33 34.31
CA GLU A 174 -9.35 -10.90 33.54
C GLU A 174 -8.10 -10.02 33.75
N GLU A 175 -7.17 -10.55 34.57
CA GLU A 175 -5.76 -10.20 34.49
C GLU A 175 -5.33 -10.28 33.02
N SER A 176 -4.54 -9.33 32.58
CA SER A 176 -4.02 -9.22 31.22
C SER A 176 -3.25 -10.50 30.83
N VAL A 177 -3.94 -11.47 30.29
CA VAL A 177 -3.33 -12.64 29.65
C VAL A 177 -2.42 -12.12 28.55
N PRO A 178 -1.13 -12.53 28.50
CA PRO A 178 -0.23 -12.08 27.47
C PRO A 178 -0.80 -12.47 26.10
N THR A 179 -1.12 -11.47 25.30
CA THR A 179 -1.73 -11.65 23.97
C THR A 179 -0.84 -12.55 23.11
N PRO A 180 -1.34 -13.67 22.59
CA PRO A 180 -0.52 -14.62 21.87
C PRO A 180 0.07 -13.96 20.62
N MET A 181 1.40 -14.01 20.51
CA MET A 181 2.12 -13.54 19.34
C MET A 181 2.04 -14.61 18.25
N ILE A 182 1.37 -14.28 17.15
CA ILE A 182 1.17 -15.20 16.02
C ILE A 182 2.38 -15.20 15.08
N TYR A 183 2.97 -14.02 14.87
CA TYR A 183 4.05 -13.85 13.93
C TYR A 183 5.02 -12.78 14.40
N HIS A 184 6.31 -13.09 14.29
CA HIS A 184 7.40 -12.14 14.49
C HIS A 184 8.42 -12.33 13.37
N MET A 185 8.78 -11.23 12.70
CA MET A 185 9.78 -11.26 11.64
C MET A 185 11.17 -11.22 12.21
N SER A 186 11.97 -12.26 11.97
CA SER A 186 13.38 -12.28 12.33
C SER A 186 14.19 -11.30 11.47
N MET A 187 15.37 -10.89 11.95
CA MET A 187 16.28 -10.03 11.17
C MET A 187 16.71 -10.70 9.85
N ARG A 188 16.84 -12.03 9.83
CA ARG A 188 17.14 -12.79 8.61
C ARG A 188 16.00 -12.70 7.60
N ASP A 189 14.75 -12.86 8.04
CA ASP A 189 13.57 -12.76 7.18
C ASP A 189 13.39 -11.33 6.65
N LEU A 190 13.70 -10.33 7.48
CA LEU A 190 13.68 -8.93 7.09
C LEU A 190 14.70 -8.62 5.98
N LEU A 191 15.92 -9.12 6.08
CA LEU A 191 16.93 -9.01 5.02
C LEU A 191 16.48 -9.75 3.76
N MET A 192 15.90 -10.95 3.89
CA MET A 192 15.37 -11.72 2.77
C MET A 192 14.17 -11.01 2.12
N LEU A 193 13.30 -10.41 2.91
CA LEU A 193 12.22 -9.54 2.41
C LEU A 193 12.80 -8.38 1.59
N ALA A 194 13.78 -7.66 2.14
CA ALA A 194 14.38 -6.49 1.53
C ALA A 194 15.07 -6.81 0.19
N THR A 195 15.78 -7.92 0.12
CA THR A 195 16.46 -8.36 -1.09
C THR A 195 15.51 -8.91 -2.17
N THR A 196 14.37 -9.49 -1.77
CA THR A 196 13.37 -10.06 -2.69
C THR A 196 12.22 -9.11 -3.01
N SER A 197 12.13 -7.96 -2.35
CA SER A 197 11.12 -6.95 -2.66
C SER A 197 11.45 -6.24 -3.97
N GLY A 198 10.47 -6.06 -4.86
CA GLY A 198 10.65 -5.40 -6.15
C GLY A 198 10.87 -3.87 -6.07
N GLY A 199 11.38 -3.35 -4.94
CA GLY A 199 11.58 -1.93 -4.69
C GLY A 199 12.60 -1.25 -5.61
N ILE A 200 13.51 -2.01 -6.22
CA ILE A 200 14.49 -1.48 -7.20
C ILE A 200 13.79 -0.71 -8.31
N GLY A 201 12.70 -1.24 -8.88
CA GLY A 201 11.96 -0.58 -9.95
C GLY A 201 11.37 0.78 -9.53
N VAL A 202 10.90 0.89 -8.29
CA VAL A 202 10.37 2.16 -7.74
C VAL A 202 11.50 3.17 -7.56
N VAL A 203 12.66 2.74 -7.03
CA VAL A 203 13.83 3.61 -6.86
C VAL A 203 14.37 4.07 -8.22
N LEU A 204 14.49 3.16 -9.19
CA LEU A 204 14.95 3.50 -10.55
C LEU A 204 13.98 4.45 -11.26
N SER A 205 12.65 4.24 -11.15
CA SER A 205 11.67 5.16 -11.73
C SER A 205 11.72 6.53 -11.08
N GLY A 206 11.97 6.61 -9.77
CA GLY A 206 12.19 7.86 -9.05
C GLY A 206 13.46 8.59 -9.52
N ILE A 207 14.56 7.86 -9.67
CA ILE A 207 15.83 8.40 -10.21
C ILE A 207 15.63 8.88 -11.65
N ALA A 208 14.96 8.08 -12.50
CA ALA A 208 14.69 8.45 -13.89
C ALA A 208 13.77 9.69 -13.99
N ALA A 209 12.74 9.78 -13.13
CA ALA A 209 11.87 10.94 -13.06
C ALA A 209 12.62 12.20 -12.62
N ILE A 210 13.53 12.09 -11.65
CA ILE A 210 14.40 13.19 -11.27
C ILE A 210 15.35 13.53 -12.42
N ALA A 211 16.05 12.55 -12.98
CA ALA A 211 17.01 12.76 -14.08
C ALA A 211 16.36 13.40 -15.32
N SER A 212 15.12 12.97 -15.68
CA SER A 212 14.40 13.56 -16.81
C SER A 212 14.06 15.03 -16.62
N GLN A 213 14.00 15.49 -15.35
CA GLN A 213 13.72 16.90 -15.02
C GLN A 213 14.98 17.78 -15.06
N PHE A 214 16.16 17.17 -15.03
CA PHE A 214 17.44 17.86 -15.21
C PHE A 214 17.93 17.84 -16.66
N SER A 215 17.00 17.63 -17.62
CA SER A 215 17.33 17.57 -19.05
C SER A 215 18.14 18.75 -19.56
N ASP A 216 17.84 19.96 -19.06
CA ASP A 216 18.51 21.19 -19.49
C ASP A 216 19.90 21.40 -18.84
N ILE A 217 20.21 20.63 -17.77
CA ILE A 217 21.49 20.69 -17.07
C ILE A 217 22.41 19.56 -17.50
N ILE A 218 21.80 18.41 -17.88
CA ILE A 218 22.56 17.30 -18.41
C ILE A 218 22.80 17.58 -19.90
N PRO A 219 24.04 17.86 -20.34
CA PRO A 219 24.33 18.08 -21.75
C PRO A 219 24.22 16.73 -22.48
N TYR A 220 22.99 16.35 -22.82
CA TYR A 220 22.70 15.05 -23.43
C TYR A 220 23.51 14.82 -24.70
N GLU A 221 23.74 15.86 -25.53
CA GLU A 221 24.53 15.77 -26.74
C GLU A 221 26.00 15.41 -26.43
N GLU A 222 26.58 16.07 -25.40
CA GLU A 222 27.93 15.75 -24.94
C GLU A 222 28.00 14.36 -24.28
N VAL A 223 27.01 14.04 -23.42
CA VAL A 223 26.91 12.73 -22.78
C VAL A 223 26.70 11.64 -23.82
N PHE A 224 25.87 11.85 -24.85
CA PHE A 224 25.70 10.89 -25.94
C PHE A 224 26.92 10.79 -26.82
N HIS A 225 27.62 11.89 -27.08
CA HIS A 225 28.86 11.91 -27.83
C HIS A 225 29.99 11.20 -27.07
N GLU A 226 30.12 11.50 -25.78
CA GLU A 226 31.04 10.82 -24.86
C GLU A 226 30.68 9.34 -24.67
N LEU A 227 29.39 8.99 -24.51
CA LEU A 227 28.91 7.62 -24.50
C LEU A 227 29.20 6.90 -25.82
N ALA A 228 29.08 7.56 -26.96
CA ALA A 228 29.45 6.96 -28.25
C ALA A 228 30.96 6.69 -28.36
N VAL A 229 31.77 7.58 -27.78
CA VAL A 229 33.23 7.35 -27.62
C VAL A 229 33.49 6.30 -26.54
N PHE A 230 32.74 6.30 -25.42
CA PHE A 230 32.79 5.26 -24.37
C PHE A 230 32.37 3.88 -24.90
N VAL A 231 31.36 3.81 -25.75
CA VAL A 231 30.95 2.54 -26.42
C VAL A 231 32.04 2.04 -27.36
N LYS A 232 32.82 2.93 -27.97
CA LYS A 232 34.02 2.56 -28.72
C LYS A 232 35.19 2.09 -27.83
N ILE A 233 35.30 2.61 -26.59
CA ILE A 233 36.35 2.24 -25.63
C ILE A 233 35.98 0.98 -24.83
N GLY A 234 34.70 0.63 -24.72
CA GLY A 234 34.28 -0.66 -24.19
C GLY A 234 32.87 -0.68 -23.66
N ALA A 235 32.02 -1.47 -24.29
CA ALA A 235 30.70 -1.86 -23.76
C ALA A 235 30.77 -2.32 -22.28
N PHE A 236 31.95 -2.75 -21.83
CA PHE A 236 32.24 -3.12 -20.45
C PHE A 236 32.08 -1.94 -19.45
N LEU A 237 32.58 -0.72 -19.79
CA LEU A 237 32.46 0.43 -18.87
C LEU A 237 31.00 0.91 -18.75
N VAL A 238 30.24 0.89 -19.84
CA VAL A 238 28.81 1.19 -19.80
C VAL A 238 28.07 0.16 -18.95
N ALA A 239 28.32 -1.12 -19.15
CA ALA A 239 27.74 -2.18 -18.35
C ALA A 239 28.10 -2.06 -16.87
N LEU A 240 29.35 -1.71 -16.54
CA LEU A 240 29.81 -1.48 -15.17
C LEU A 240 29.09 -0.30 -14.52
N THR A 241 28.93 0.82 -15.24
CA THR A 241 28.20 2.01 -14.73
C THR A 241 26.74 1.69 -14.48
N VAL A 242 26.05 1.03 -15.40
CA VAL A 242 24.67 0.58 -15.22
C VAL A 242 24.56 -0.37 -14.03
N MET A 243 25.48 -1.32 -13.91
CA MET A 243 25.52 -2.24 -12.77
C MET A 243 25.71 -1.50 -11.44
N LEU A 244 26.57 -0.48 -11.39
CA LEU A 244 26.79 0.34 -10.19
C LEU A 244 25.50 1.08 -9.79
N ILE A 245 24.82 1.71 -10.75
CA ILE A 245 23.54 2.39 -10.52
C ILE A 245 22.48 1.41 -9.98
N LEU A 246 22.40 0.21 -10.55
CA LEU A 246 21.49 -0.83 -10.09
C LEU A 246 21.81 -1.29 -8.66
N ILE A 247 23.09 -1.44 -8.31
CA ILE A 247 23.53 -1.81 -6.97
C ILE A 247 23.17 -0.70 -5.97
N VAL A 248 23.42 0.57 -6.29
CA VAL A 248 23.07 1.70 -5.42
C VAL A 248 21.54 1.76 -5.21
N ALA A 249 20.76 1.65 -6.29
CA ALA A 249 19.31 1.62 -6.21
C ALA A 249 18.80 0.43 -5.36
N TRP A 250 19.43 -0.73 -5.49
CA TRP A 250 19.12 -1.90 -4.68
C TRP A 250 19.44 -1.68 -3.20
N VAL A 251 20.62 -1.13 -2.86
CA VAL A 251 20.99 -0.81 -1.47
C VAL A 251 19.99 0.17 -0.86
N VAL A 252 19.63 1.24 -1.57
CA VAL A 252 18.62 2.22 -1.11
C VAL A 252 17.28 1.53 -0.87
N SER A 253 16.84 0.66 -1.79
CA SER A 253 15.59 -0.11 -1.64
C SER A 253 15.63 -1.03 -0.41
N VAL A 254 16.77 -1.69 -0.17
CA VAL A 254 16.99 -2.53 1.03
C VAL A 254 16.87 -1.69 2.30
N VAL A 255 17.56 -0.56 2.37
CA VAL A 255 17.52 0.34 3.55
C VAL A 255 16.09 0.83 3.84
N ILE A 256 15.36 1.27 2.81
CA ILE A 256 13.96 1.70 2.95
C ILE A 256 13.09 0.56 3.48
N THR A 257 13.28 -0.66 2.97
CA THR A 257 12.52 -1.83 3.43
C THR A 257 12.84 -2.19 4.88
N LEU A 258 14.12 -2.15 5.26
CA LEU A 258 14.55 -2.37 6.65
C LEU A 258 13.89 -1.37 7.60
N ILE A 259 13.90 -0.08 7.25
CA ILE A 259 13.27 0.97 8.06
C ILE A 259 11.76 0.73 8.22
N ASN A 260 11.05 0.38 7.15
CA ASN A 260 9.60 0.25 7.15
C ASN A 260 9.08 -1.02 7.81
N TYR A 261 9.83 -2.11 7.78
CA TYR A 261 9.41 -3.43 8.29
C TYR A 261 10.20 -3.88 9.53
N TYR A 262 10.98 -2.99 10.13
CA TYR A 262 11.70 -3.29 11.37
C TYR A 262 10.74 -3.69 12.49
N ASP A 263 11.12 -4.68 13.30
CA ASP A 263 10.34 -5.19 14.44
C ASP A 263 8.87 -5.50 14.08
N TYR A 264 8.70 -6.20 12.94
CA TYR A 264 7.36 -6.54 12.46
C TYR A 264 6.75 -7.65 13.29
N THR A 265 5.65 -7.35 14.00
CA THR A 265 4.94 -8.31 14.84
C THR A 265 3.46 -8.33 14.53
N VAL A 266 2.85 -9.51 14.60
CA VAL A 266 1.38 -9.70 14.53
C VAL A 266 0.93 -10.43 15.78
N ARG A 267 -0.04 -9.84 16.47
CA ARG A 267 -0.69 -10.41 17.65
C ARG A 267 -2.19 -10.50 17.42
N ILE A 268 -2.84 -11.42 18.11
CA ILE A 268 -4.30 -11.47 18.17
C ILE A 268 -4.74 -11.04 19.57
N GLU A 269 -5.71 -10.17 19.63
CA GLU A 269 -6.31 -9.68 20.86
C GLU A 269 -7.82 -9.71 20.68
N GLU A 270 -8.50 -10.61 21.38
CA GLU A 270 -9.91 -10.91 21.15
C GLU A 270 -10.14 -11.24 19.65
N ASP A 271 -11.03 -10.50 18.96
CA ASP A 271 -11.35 -10.63 17.53
C ASP A 271 -10.60 -9.61 16.65
N LYS A 272 -9.40 -9.16 17.07
CA LYS A 272 -8.62 -8.14 16.36
C LYS A 272 -7.19 -8.60 16.13
N LEU A 273 -6.68 -8.31 14.95
CA LEU A 273 -5.26 -8.45 14.63
C LEU A 273 -4.55 -7.12 14.89
N ILE A 274 -3.50 -7.16 15.69
CA ILE A 274 -2.64 -6.01 15.98
C ILE A 274 -1.32 -6.19 15.27
N ILE A 275 -1.04 -5.33 14.31
CA ILE A 275 0.18 -5.32 13.52
C ILE A 275 1.04 -4.15 13.98
N THR A 276 2.27 -4.43 14.41
CA THR A 276 3.24 -3.40 14.79
C THR A 276 4.45 -3.48 13.87
N LYS A 277 4.91 -2.35 13.35
CA LYS A 277 6.05 -2.27 12.44
C LYS A 277 6.74 -0.91 12.44
N GLY A 278 8.01 -0.87 12.03
CA GLY A 278 8.76 0.31 11.67
C GLY A 278 9.79 0.79 12.68
N LEU A 279 10.94 1.24 12.16
CA LEU A 279 12.07 1.73 12.93
C LEU A 279 11.96 3.24 13.24
N LEU A 280 11.86 4.06 12.21
CA LEU A 280 11.78 5.52 12.34
C LEU A 280 10.37 5.97 12.69
N GLU A 281 9.38 5.32 12.11
CA GLU A 281 7.97 5.57 12.32
C GLU A 281 7.31 4.27 12.79
N LYS A 282 7.08 4.14 14.10
CA LYS A 282 6.43 2.95 14.67
C LYS A 282 4.93 3.05 14.46
N LYS A 283 4.37 2.11 13.68
CA LYS A 283 2.94 2.01 13.36
C LYS A 283 2.34 0.81 14.09
N ARG A 284 1.23 1.03 14.80
CA ARG A 284 0.37 -0.02 15.36
C ARG A 284 -0.98 0.06 14.65
N ILE A 285 -1.29 -0.95 13.87
CA ILE A 285 -2.52 -1.07 13.07
C ILE A 285 -3.40 -2.10 13.74
N THR A 286 -4.64 -1.74 14.06
CA THR A 286 -5.63 -2.64 14.64
C THR A 286 -6.66 -3.00 13.58
N LEU A 287 -6.78 -4.28 13.24
CA LEU A 287 -7.67 -4.81 12.22
C LEU A 287 -8.66 -5.79 12.82
N PRO A 288 -9.95 -5.44 12.95
CA PRO A 288 -10.99 -6.39 13.34
C PRO A 288 -11.17 -7.50 12.30
N LEU A 289 -11.26 -8.76 12.75
CA LEU A 289 -11.40 -9.93 11.87
C LEU A 289 -12.65 -9.86 10.99
N ASN A 290 -13.76 -9.33 11.52
CA ASN A 290 -15.01 -9.17 10.80
C ASN A 290 -14.95 -8.18 9.63
N ARG A 291 -13.93 -7.30 9.57
CA ARG A 291 -13.70 -6.36 8.45
C ARG A 291 -12.95 -6.96 7.28
N ILE A 292 -12.37 -8.13 7.46
CA ILE A 292 -11.60 -8.81 6.40
C ILE A 292 -12.57 -9.26 5.32
N GLN A 293 -12.27 -8.87 4.09
CA GLN A 293 -13.10 -9.16 2.91
C GLN A 293 -12.51 -10.25 2.04
N ALA A 294 -11.19 -10.29 1.94
CA ALA A 294 -10.45 -11.31 1.21
C ALA A 294 -9.01 -11.39 1.70
N ILE A 295 -8.40 -12.53 1.48
CA ILE A 295 -6.99 -12.77 1.76
C ILE A 295 -6.28 -13.06 0.44
N ARG A 296 -5.18 -12.35 0.23
CA ARG A 296 -4.37 -12.43 -0.96
C ARG A 296 -3.00 -12.98 -0.60
N ILE A 297 -2.63 -14.10 -1.17
CA ILE A 297 -1.30 -14.68 -1.07
C ILE A 297 -0.55 -14.29 -2.34
N VAL A 298 0.57 -13.58 -2.17
CA VAL A 298 1.39 -13.05 -3.27
C VAL A 298 2.77 -13.70 -3.24
N GLU A 299 3.15 -14.29 -4.36
CA GLU A 299 4.43 -14.96 -4.52
C GLU A 299 5.12 -14.43 -5.77
N ASN A 300 6.16 -13.59 -5.59
CA ASN A 300 6.98 -13.20 -6.72
C ASN A 300 7.89 -14.37 -7.17
N PRO A 301 8.49 -14.33 -8.37
CA PRO A 301 9.29 -15.43 -8.88
C PRO A 301 10.41 -15.88 -7.95
N LEU A 302 11.13 -14.95 -7.33
CA LEU A 302 12.21 -15.27 -6.38
C LEU A 302 11.69 -15.96 -5.12
N ARG A 303 10.54 -15.52 -4.60
CA ARG A 303 9.90 -16.13 -3.44
C ARG A 303 9.32 -17.51 -3.74
N GLN A 304 8.86 -17.73 -4.97
CA GLN A 304 8.43 -19.07 -5.40
C GLN A 304 9.58 -20.07 -5.40
N LEU A 305 10.77 -19.65 -5.82
CA LEU A 305 11.97 -20.49 -5.78
C LEU A 305 12.44 -20.79 -4.35
N THR A 306 12.29 -19.84 -3.44
CA THR A 306 12.72 -19.96 -2.05
C THR A 306 11.63 -20.51 -1.12
N GLY A 307 10.40 -20.76 -1.62
CA GLY A 307 9.29 -21.30 -0.85
C GLY A 307 8.64 -20.30 0.10
N PHE A 308 8.79 -18.98 -0.14
CA PHE A 308 8.19 -17.92 0.66
C PHE A 308 7.00 -17.25 -0.04
N SER A 309 6.10 -16.70 0.76
CA SER A 309 4.94 -15.93 0.31
C SER A 309 4.75 -14.67 1.15
N THR A 310 3.97 -13.73 0.62
CA THR A 310 3.45 -12.57 1.34
C THR A 310 1.95 -12.73 1.47
N VAL A 311 1.42 -12.50 2.66
CA VAL A 311 -0.02 -12.48 2.90
C VAL A 311 -0.49 -11.04 3.07
N VAL A 312 -1.46 -10.66 2.28
CA VAL A 312 -2.10 -9.34 2.29
C VAL A 312 -3.57 -9.52 2.57
N VAL A 313 -4.11 -8.72 3.46
CA VAL A 313 -5.52 -8.71 3.82
C VAL A 313 -6.19 -7.53 3.14
N GLU A 314 -7.31 -7.79 2.47
CA GLU A 314 -8.20 -6.77 1.92
C GLU A 314 -9.27 -6.46 2.96
N SER A 315 -9.36 -5.22 3.42
CA SER A 315 -10.28 -4.80 4.50
C SER A 315 -11.31 -3.79 4.00
N ALA A 316 -12.52 -3.90 4.52
CA ALA A 316 -13.56 -2.87 4.37
C ALA A 316 -13.22 -1.66 5.25
N GLY A 317 -12.84 -0.56 4.63
CA GLY A 317 -12.30 0.63 5.29
C GLY A 317 -10.77 0.67 5.12
N GLY A 318 -10.21 1.82 4.83
CA GLY A 318 -8.78 1.94 4.55
C GLY A 318 -8.06 2.66 5.67
N ASN A 319 -7.01 2.05 6.20
CA ASN A 319 -6.16 2.59 7.25
C ASN A 319 -4.96 3.37 6.68
N GLY A 320 -5.06 3.99 5.50
CA GLY A 320 -3.92 4.60 4.83
C GLY A 320 -3.89 6.12 4.95
N GLU A 321 -2.82 6.66 5.55
CA GLU A 321 -2.52 8.09 5.50
C GLU A 321 -2.25 8.60 4.08
N ASP A 322 -1.75 7.74 3.21
CA ASP A 322 -1.27 8.08 1.87
C ASP A 322 -2.19 7.61 0.73
N GLY A 323 -3.47 7.28 1.01
CA GLY A 323 -4.41 6.85 -0.04
C GLY A 323 -4.03 5.53 -0.77
N ASN A 324 -2.82 5.04 -0.56
CA ASN A 324 -2.27 3.85 -1.18
C ASN A 324 -2.29 2.61 -0.27
N ASP A 325 -2.43 2.77 1.05
CA ASP A 325 -2.42 1.65 2.00
C ASP A 325 -3.80 1.00 2.17
N LYS A 326 -4.46 0.74 1.04
CA LYS A 326 -5.71 -0.04 0.99
C LYS A 326 -5.50 -1.51 1.34
N LYS A 327 -4.25 -1.95 1.32
CA LYS A 327 -3.81 -3.33 1.53
C LYS A 327 -2.99 -3.42 2.79
N ILE A 328 -3.49 -4.20 3.74
CA ILE A 328 -2.76 -4.46 4.99
C ILE A 328 -1.94 -5.72 4.79
N THR A 329 -0.63 -5.60 4.84
CA THR A 329 0.25 -6.77 4.82
C THR A 329 0.13 -7.47 6.17
N LEU A 330 -0.34 -8.70 6.19
CA LEU A 330 -0.44 -9.52 7.41
C LEU A 330 0.88 -10.22 7.70
N PHE A 331 1.44 -10.91 6.71
CA PHE A 331 2.75 -11.54 6.79
C PHE A 331 3.60 -11.08 5.62
N PRO A 332 4.59 -10.19 5.85
CA PRO A 332 5.44 -9.68 4.77
C PRO A 332 6.28 -10.76 4.10
N LEU A 333 6.77 -11.70 4.88
CA LEU A 333 7.51 -12.86 4.40
C LEU A 333 7.26 -14.06 5.33
N ILE A 334 6.64 -15.11 4.82
CA ILE A 334 6.35 -16.32 5.57
C ILE A 334 6.61 -17.54 4.68
N LYS A 335 7.13 -18.62 5.25
CA LYS A 335 7.26 -19.89 4.51
C LYS A 335 5.88 -20.43 4.18
N LYS A 336 5.74 -21.01 3.00
CA LYS A 336 4.45 -21.47 2.51
C LYS A 336 3.78 -22.48 3.45
N GLN A 337 4.54 -23.38 4.07
CA GLN A 337 4.03 -24.36 5.03
C GLN A 337 3.47 -23.68 6.29
N ASP A 338 4.27 -22.79 6.90
CA ASP A 338 3.88 -22.05 8.11
C ASP A 338 2.69 -21.12 7.83
N CYS A 339 2.63 -20.57 6.60
CA CYS A 339 1.54 -19.71 6.16
C CYS A 339 0.18 -20.40 6.23
N MET A 340 0.10 -21.63 5.71
CA MET A 340 -1.15 -22.39 5.68
C MET A 340 -1.61 -22.71 7.11
N GLN A 341 -0.72 -23.19 7.96
CA GLN A 341 -1.02 -23.52 9.36
C GLN A 341 -1.48 -22.28 10.15
N THR A 342 -0.79 -21.15 9.96
CA THR A 342 -1.15 -19.90 10.67
C THR A 342 -2.49 -19.35 10.18
N LEU A 343 -2.77 -19.42 8.89
CA LEU A 343 -4.06 -18.99 8.35
C LEU A 343 -5.21 -19.90 8.76
N GLU A 344 -4.98 -21.21 8.88
CA GLU A 344 -5.96 -22.16 9.38
C GLU A 344 -6.32 -21.91 10.85
N GLN A 345 -5.33 -21.55 11.68
CA GLN A 345 -5.57 -21.12 13.06
C GLN A 345 -6.37 -19.82 13.16
N LEU A 346 -6.11 -18.85 12.27
CA LEU A 346 -6.80 -17.57 12.27
C LEU A 346 -8.21 -17.63 11.67
N PHE A 347 -8.41 -18.48 10.66
CA PHE A 347 -9.65 -18.58 9.89
C PHE A 347 -9.99 -20.06 9.62
N PRO A 348 -10.43 -20.80 10.65
CA PRO A 348 -10.67 -22.23 10.54
C PRO A 348 -11.81 -22.60 9.60
N GLU A 349 -12.70 -21.66 9.29
CA GLU A 349 -13.82 -21.86 8.37
C GLU A 349 -13.42 -21.88 6.89
N MET A 350 -12.17 -21.52 6.56
CA MET A 350 -11.69 -21.37 5.18
C MET A 350 -10.75 -22.51 4.78
N ASN A 351 -10.85 -22.96 3.53
CA ASN A 351 -9.88 -23.89 2.95
C ASN A 351 -8.63 -23.14 2.44
N TRP A 352 -7.47 -23.45 3.04
CA TRP A 352 -6.19 -22.82 2.70
C TRP A 352 -5.35 -23.63 1.71
N ASN A 353 -5.79 -24.83 1.32
CA ASN A 353 -5.10 -25.65 0.33
C ASN A 353 -5.99 -25.94 -0.90
N PRO A 354 -6.39 -24.90 -1.65
CA PRO A 354 -7.31 -25.06 -2.76
C PRO A 354 -6.74 -25.88 -3.92
N THR A 355 -7.54 -26.77 -4.46
CA THR A 355 -7.26 -27.52 -5.68
C THR A 355 -7.85 -26.79 -6.89
N PHE A 356 -7.01 -26.16 -7.69
CA PHE A 356 -7.46 -25.27 -8.77
C PHE A 356 -7.86 -26.02 -10.05
N ILE A 357 -9.05 -25.74 -10.57
CA ILE A 357 -9.46 -26.06 -11.94
C ILE A 357 -8.74 -25.05 -12.85
N ARG A 358 -7.94 -25.55 -13.80
CA ARG A 358 -7.03 -24.74 -14.62
C ARG A 358 -7.67 -24.30 -15.93
N SER A 359 -7.22 -23.16 -16.44
CA SER A 359 -7.55 -22.69 -17.79
C SER A 359 -7.19 -23.74 -18.85
N PRO A 360 -8.09 -24.03 -19.83
CA PRO A 360 -7.88 -25.09 -20.83
C PRO A 360 -6.72 -24.75 -21.79
N LYS A 361 -6.04 -25.77 -22.35
CA LYS A 361 -4.90 -25.57 -23.26
C LYS A 361 -5.23 -24.70 -24.47
N ARG A 362 -6.48 -24.73 -24.98
CA ARG A 362 -6.97 -23.90 -26.08
C ARG A 362 -6.98 -22.40 -25.78
N ALA A 363 -6.95 -22.03 -24.48
CA ALA A 363 -6.92 -20.65 -24.03
C ALA A 363 -5.53 -20.02 -24.07
N ARG A 364 -4.46 -20.82 -24.12
CA ARG A 364 -3.08 -20.37 -24.02
C ARG A 364 -2.70 -19.16 -24.93
N PRO A 365 -3.14 -19.07 -26.19
CA PRO A 365 -2.81 -17.94 -27.06
C PRO A 365 -3.36 -16.59 -26.56
N PHE A 366 -4.45 -16.58 -25.76
CA PHE A 366 -5.06 -15.35 -25.27
C PHE A 366 -4.23 -14.66 -24.20
N PHE A 367 -3.23 -15.33 -23.60
CA PHE A 367 -2.38 -14.78 -22.56
C PHE A 367 -1.21 -13.94 -23.10
N TYR A 368 -0.86 -14.03 -24.39
CA TYR A 368 0.23 -13.24 -24.98
C TYR A 368 -0.15 -12.48 -26.26
N ARG A 369 -1.27 -12.80 -26.93
CA ARG A 369 -1.63 -12.15 -28.20
C ARG A 369 -1.90 -10.66 -28.08
N ILE A 370 -2.52 -10.23 -26.99
CA ILE A 370 -2.86 -8.82 -26.76
C ILE A 370 -1.59 -8.00 -26.56
N ASP A 371 -0.60 -8.57 -25.91
CA ASP A 371 0.67 -7.89 -25.64
C ASP A 371 1.42 -7.60 -26.94
N PHE A 372 1.29 -8.44 -27.97
CA PHE A 372 1.91 -8.21 -29.27
C PHE A 372 1.38 -6.98 -30.00
N ILE A 373 0.15 -6.55 -29.77
CA ILE A 373 -0.42 -5.34 -30.38
C ILE A 373 0.41 -4.11 -30.02
N TRP A 374 0.91 -4.06 -28.78
CA TRP A 374 1.77 -2.97 -28.31
C TRP A 374 3.24 -3.23 -28.53
N LEU A 375 3.66 -4.48 -28.45
CA LEU A 375 5.05 -4.87 -28.54
C LEU A 375 5.64 -4.69 -29.97
N VAL A 376 4.87 -5.02 -31.01
CA VAL A 376 5.33 -4.92 -32.41
C VAL A 376 5.67 -3.48 -32.80
N PRO A 377 4.81 -2.46 -32.55
CA PRO A 377 5.17 -1.06 -32.79
C PRO A 377 6.40 -0.60 -32.01
N ILE A 378 6.53 -1.02 -30.74
CA ILE A 378 7.67 -0.66 -29.90
C ILE A 378 8.97 -1.24 -30.48
N ILE A 379 8.97 -2.52 -30.87
CA ILE A 379 10.11 -3.17 -31.48
C ILE A 379 10.50 -2.48 -32.81
N GLY A 380 9.48 -2.13 -33.63
CA GLY A 380 9.70 -1.40 -34.89
C GLY A 380 10.35 -0.03 -34.66
N ALA A 381 9.83 0.73 -33.66
CA ALA A 381 10.41 2.02 -33.32
C ALA A 381 11.83 1.89 -32.74
N CYS A 382 12.07 0.94 -31.86
CA CYS A 382 13.41 0.68 -31.31
C CYS A 382 14.38 0.26 -32.43
N GLY A 383 13.94 -0.61 -33.34
CA GLY A 383 14.74 -1.03 -34.47
C GLY A 383 15.09 0.10 -35.43
N TYR A 384 14.17 1.06 -35.63
CA TYR A 384 14.40 2.21 -36.52
C TYR A 384 15.30 3.28 -35.88
N PHE A 385 14.98 3.71 -34.63
CA PHE A 385 15.68 4.83 -34.00
C PHE A 385 17.04 4.44 -33.40
N PHE A 386 17.22 3.18 -32.98
CA PHE A 386 18.42 2.72 -32.26
C PHE A 386 19.21 1.63 -33.03
N TYR A 387 19.13 1.59 -34.35
CA TYR A 387 19.90 0.62 -35.15
C TYR A 387 21.41 0.75 -34.89
N PRO A 388 22.20 -0.38 -34.76
CA PRO A 388 21.76 -1.78 -34.75
C PRO A 388 21.29 -2.31 -33.37
N PHE A 389 21.52 -1.58 -32.29
CA PHE A 389 21.20 -2.02 -30.91
C PHE A 389 19.69 -2.24 -30.67
N GLY A 390 18.85 -1.49 -31.41
CA GLY A 390 17.41 -1.66 -31.37
C GLY A 390 16.94 -3.07 -31.74
N LEU A 391 17.73 -3.84 -32.45
CA LEU A 391 17.44 -5.25 -32.77
C LEU A 391 17.39 -6.15 -31.52
N LEU A 392 18.03 -5.75 -30.42
CA LEU A 392 17.93 -6.45 -29.13
C LEU A 392 16.48 -6.47 -28.60
N SER A 393 15.63 -5.52 -29.01
CA SER A 393 14.20 -5.50 -28.67
C SER A 393 13.45 -6.73 -29.19
N LEU A 394 13.95 -7.43 -30.20
CA LEU A 394 13.39 -8.70 -30.66
C LEU A 394 13.39 -9.79 -29.60
N LEU A 395 14.30 -9.71 -28.62
CA LEU A 395 14.30 -10.62 -27.44
C LEU A 395 13.05 -10.47 -26.56
N LEU A 396 12.31 -9.37 -26.69
CA LEU A 396 11.04 -9.19 -25.97
C LEU A 396 9.96 -10.17 -26.48
N ILE A 397 10.03 -10.63 -27.73
CA ILE A 397 9.06 -11.58 -28.29
C ILE A 397 9.07 -12.92 -27.54
N PRO A 398 10.18 -13.67 -27.45
CA PRO A 398 10.21 -14.91 -26.71
C PRO A 398 9.93 -14.70 -25.21
N LEU A 399 10.36 -13.57 -24.64
CA LEU A 399 10.10 -13.24 -23.25
C LEU A 399 8.59 -13.09 -22.97
N THR A 400 7.86 -12.37 -23.83
CA THR A 400 6.40 -12.20 -23.74
C THR A 400 5.66 -13.53 -23.88
N ILE A 401 6.08 -14.38 -24.83
CA ILE A 401 5.50 -15.71 -24.98
C ILE A 401 5.74 -16.56 -23.71
N LEU A 402 6.97 -16.54 -23.19
CA LEU A 402 7.31 -17.28 -21.97
C LEU A 402 6.46 -16.83 -20.78
N LEU A 403 6.30 -15.52 -20.60
CA LEU A 403 5.47 -14.93 -19.55
C LEU A 403 4.00 -15.35 -19.72
N GLY A 404 3.43 -15.25 -20.93
CA GLY A 404 2.06 -15.64 -21.19
C GLY A 404 1.80 -17.14 -20.99
N VAL A 405 2.75 -18.00 -21.33
CA VAL A 405 2.68 -19.43 -21.01
C VAL A 405 2.70 -19.67 -19.50
N TRP A 406 3.50 -18.92 -18.77
CA TRP A 406 3.59 -19.01 -17.31
C TRP A 406 2.31 -18.49 -16.64
N GLN A 407 1.72 -17.41 -17.17
CA GLN A 407 0.40 -16.90 -16.75
C GLN A 407 -0.69 -17.94 -16.98
N HIS A 408 -0.76 -18.57 -18.17
CA HIS A 408 -1.71 -19.63 -18.49
C HIS A 408 -1.62 -20.82 -17.52
N LYS A 409 -0.40 -21.29 -17.22
CA LYS A 409 -0.19 -22.41 -16.27
C LYS A 409 -0.68 -22.09 -14.86
N THR A 410 -0.76 -20.81 -14.50
CA THR A 410 -1.15 -20.36 -13.16
C THR A 410 -2.64 -20.06 -13.07
N ALA A 411 -3.29 -19.67 -14.17
CA ALA A 411 -4.70 -19.27 -14.19
C ALA A 411 -5.62 -20.42 -13.81
N GLY A 412 -6.46 -20.21 -12.79
CA GLY A 412 -7.42 -21.20 -12.33
C GLY A 412 -8.30 -20.66 -11.20
N TYR A 413 -9.33 -21.43 -10.86
CA TYR A 413 -10.27 -21.12 -9.80
C TYR A 413 -10.64 -22.39 -9.01
N GLN A 414 -11.22 -22.21 -7.84
CA GLN A 414 -11.88 -23.26 -7.08
C GLN A 414 -13.07 -22.65 -6.33
N ILE A 415 -14.16 -23.38 -6.31
CA ILE A 415 -15.30 -23.13 -5.45
C ILE A 415 -15.39 -24.28 -4.45
N GLU A 416 -15.53 -23.95 -3.18
CA GLU A 416 -15.75 -24.92 -2.12
C GLU A 416 -16.70 -24.34 -1.08
N GLY A 417 -17.91 -24.91 -0.99
CA GLY A 417 -18.95 -24.36 -0.13
C GLY A 417 -19.26 -22.90 -0.43
N LYS A 418 -19.00 -22.03 0.54
CA LYS A 418 -19.19 -20.56 0.42
C LYS A 418 -17.90 -19.78 0.06
N GLN A 419 -16.84 -20.49 -0.33
CA GLN A 419 -15.54 -19.89 -0.64
C GLN A 419 -15.26 -19.93 -2.14
N LEU A 420 -14.75 -18.82 -2.67
CA LEU A 420 -14.17 -18.71 -4.02
C LEU A 420 -12.68 -18.41 -3.89
N ALA A 421 -11.85 -19.25 -4.47
CA ALA A 421 -10.43 -19.06 -4.61
C ALA A 421 -10.08 -18.80 -6.08
N MET A 422 -9.39 -17.73 -6.39
CA MET A 422 -8.96 -17.36 -7.74
C MET A 422 -7.43 -17.27 -7.77
N GLN A 423 -6.80 -17.97 -8.70
CA GLN A 423 -5.35 -17.89 -8.87
C GLN A 423 -5.01 -17.38 -10.27
N TYR A 424 -4.19 -16.35 -10.31
CA TYR A 424 -3.74 -15.71 -11.54
C TYR A 424 -2.32 -15.17 -11.37
N ARG A 425 -1.72 -14.76 -12.48
CA ARG A 425 -0.38 -14.18 -12.53
C ARG A 425 -0.36 -12.96 -13.42
N VAL A 426 0.18 -11.86 -12.91
CA VAL A 426 0.67 -10.75 -13.73
C VAL A 426 2.17 -11.00 -13.93
N PHE A 427 2.99 -10.71 -12.96
CA PHE A 427 4.37 -11.16 -12.83
C PHE A 427 4.52 -12.08 -11.60
N SER A 428 3.99 -11.65 -10.47
CA SER A 428 3.84 -12.46 -9.27
C SER A 428 2.60 -13.35 -9.36
N ARG A 429 2.66 -14.55 -8.80
CA ARG A 429 1.49 -15.41 -8.60
C ARG A 429 0.65 -14.83 -7.49
N ILE A 430 -0.63 -14.66 -7.74
CA ILE A 430 -1.60 -14.14 -6.78
C ILE A 430 -2.68 -15.19 -6.59
N THR A 431 -2.89 -15.60 -5.36
CA THR A 431 -4.03 -16.42 -4.94
C THR A 431 -4.92 -15.54 -4.08
N LEU A 432 -6.12 -15.25 -4.57
CA LEU A 432 -7.13 -14.44 -3.87
C LEU A 432 -8.21 -15.38 -3.38
N ILE A 433 -8.43 -15.40 -2.07
CA ILE A 433 -9.42 -16.24 -1.38
C ILE A 433 -10.46 -15.31 -0.75
N MET A 434 -11.73 -15.56 -1.03
CA MET A 434 -12.84 -14.72 -0.58
C MET A 434 -14.08 -15.57 -0.25
N GLU A 435 -14.84 -15.12 0.73
CA GLU A 435 -16.16 -15.70 1.04
C GLU A 435 -17.25 -15.08 0.15
N LYS A 436 -18.23 -15.87 -0.21
CA LYS A 436 -19.38 -15.46 -1.04
C LYS A 436 -20.06 -14.20 -0.51
N LYS A 437 -20.33 -14.12 0.79
CA LYS A 437 -20.97 -12.96 1.46
C LYS A 437 -20.17 -11.67 1.38
N ARG A 438 -18.87 -11.73 1.05
CA ARG A 438 -17.96 -10.57 0.94
C ARG A 438 -17.77 -10.09 -0.50
N ILE A 439 -18.23 -10.86 -1.47
CA ILE A 439 -18.12 -10.51 -2.88
C ILE A 439 -19.19 -9.46 -3.20
N GLN A 440 -18.76 -8.30 -3.71
CA GLN A 440 -19.66 -7.22 -4.12
C GLN A 440 -20.20 -7.40 -5.53
N SER A 441 -19.35 -7.91 -6.42
CA SER A 441 -19.74 -8.17 -7.80
C SER A 441 -18.91 -9.28 -8.41
N ILE A 442 -19.57 -10.10 -9.19
CA ILE A 442 -18.95 -11.06 -10.12
C ILE A 442 -19.36 -10.67 -11.52
N GLY A 443 -18.40 -10.66 -12.43
CA GLY A 443 -18.64 -10.36 -13.83
C GLY A 443 -17.84 -11.25 -14.74
N SER A 444 -18.38 -11.54 -15.90
CA SER A 444 -17.71 -12.26 -16.97
C SER A 444 -17.47 -11.36 -18.16
N THR A 445 -16.39 -11.60 -18.89
CA THR A 445 -16.11 -10.94 -20.15
C THR A 445 -15.67 -11.96 -21.19
N GLN A 446 -16.23 -11.87 -22.39
CA GLN A 446 -15.92 -12.76 -23.49
C GLN A 446 -15.74 -11.98 -24.78
N SER A 447 -14.54 -11.97 -25.35
CA SER A 447 -14.29 -11.39 -26.66
C SER A 447 -14.79 -12.33 -27.78
N TYR A 448 -14.95 -11.79 -28.99
CA TYR A 448 -15.35 -12.59 -30.15
C TYR A 448 -14.41 -13.80 -30.38
N PHE A 449 -13.11 -13.64 -30.24
CA PHE A 449 -12.15 -14.73 -30.39
C PHE A 449 -12.22 -15.76 -29.26
N GLN A 450 -12.52 -15.31 -28.03
CA GLN A 450 -12.73 -16.18 -26.88
C GLN A 450 -14.00 -17.02 -27.07
N LYS A 451 -15.06 -16.43 -27.59
CA LYS A 451 -16.33 -17.13 -27.89
C LYS A 451 -16.11 -18.30 -28.84
N ARG A 452 -15.33 -18.09 -29.93
CA ARG A 452 -14.98 -19.15 -30.89
C ARG A 452 -14.18 -20.32 -30.28
N LYS A 453 -13.56 -20.11 -29.15
CA LYS A 453 -12.79 -21.12 -28.40
C LYS A 453 -13.48 -21.60 -27.14
N ASN A 454 -14.75 -21.20 -26.91
CA ASN A 454 -15.54 -21.52 -25.72
C ASN A 454 -14.76 -21.24 -24.43
N VAL A 455 -14.17 -20.05 -24.33
CA VAL A 455 -13.48 -19.58 -23.13
C VAL A 455 -13.98 -18.19 -22.74
N MET A 456 -13.94 -17.89 -21.44
CA MET A 456 -14.47 -16.66 -20.86
C MET A 456 -13.57 -16.22 -19.71
N SER A 457 -13.41 -14.91 -19.53
CA SER A 457 -12.64 -14.34 -18.42
C SER A 457 -13.58 -13.94 -17.29
N MET A 458 -13.21 -14.28 -16.06
CA MET A 458 -13.99 -14.01 -14.86
C MET A 458 -13.32 -12.95 -14.00
N LYS A 459 -14.14 -12.10 -13.38
CA LYS A 459 -13.71 -11.07 -12.43
C LYS A 459 -14.58 -11.14 -11.19
N ALA A 460 -13.98 -11.13 -10.02
CA ALA A 460 -14.69 -11.00 -8.75
C ALA A 460 -14.11 -9.81 -7.98
N THR A 461 -14.98 -8.94 -7.49
CA THR A 461 -14.60 -7.73 -6.76
C THR A 461 -15.09 -7.82 -5.33
N VAL A 462 -14.20 -7.55 -4.39
CA VAL A 462 -14.48 -7.41 -2.96
C VAL A 462 -14.25 -5.97 -2.53
N MET A 463 -14.87 -5.57 -1.44
CA MET A 463 -14.62 -4.26 -0.86
C MET A 463 -13.17 -4.15 -0.36
N SER A 464 -12.48 -3.11 -0.77
CA SER A 464 -11.14 -2.79 -0.26
C SER A 464 -10.93 -1.30 -0.35
N GLY A 465 -10.86 -0.64 0.78
CA GLY A 465 -10.82 0.82 0.83
C GLY A 465 -12.02 1.47 0.09
N ALA A 466 -11.76 2.52 -0.70
CA ALA A 466 -12.80 3.26 -1.43
C ALA A 466 -13.18 2.65 -2.80
N THR A 467 -12.31 1.84 -3.41
CA THR A 467 -12.46 1.41 -4.82
C THR A 467 -12.65 -0.09 -5.01
N GLY A 468 -12.52 -0.87 -3.93
CA GLY A 468 -12.54 -2.34 -4.01
C GLY A 468 -11.27 -2.94 -4.61
N THR A 469 -11.16 -4.24 -4.49
CA THR A 469 -10.09 -5.06 -5.08
C THR A 469 -10.70 -6.13 -5.97
N THR A 470 -10.20 -6.23 -7.19
CA THR A 470 -10.69 -7.19 -8.18
C THR A 470 -9.66 -8.30 -8.40
N GLY A 471 -10.10 -9.56 -8.25
CA GLY A 471 -9.41 -10.73 -8.77
C GLY A 471 -9.89 -11.02 -10.20
N SER A 472 -8.97 -11.37 -11.09
CA SER A 472 -9.33 -11.67 -12.48
C SER A 472 -8.60 -12.93 -12.96
N VAL A 473 -9.37 -13.93 -13.39
CA VAL A 473 -8.84 -15.12 -14.06
C VAL A 473 -9.25 -15.09 -15.52
N SER A 474 -8.25 -15.01 -16.39
CA SER A 474 -8.47 -14.91 -17.83
C SER A 474 -8.74 -16.27 -18.45
N SER A 475 -9.67 -16.30 -19.42
CA SER A 475 -9.87 -17.41 -20.36
C SER A 475 -10.05 -18.79 -19.72
N LEU A 476 -10.93 -18.89 -18.72
CA LEU A 476 -11.45 -20.16 -18.19
C LEU A 476 -12.34 -20.84 -19.24
N ASP A 477 -12.65 -22.12 -19.03
CA ASP A 477 -13.69 -22.77 -19.80
C ASP A 477 -15.05 -22.06 -19.63
N GLN A 478 -15.84 -21.97 -20.67
CA GLN A 478 -17.14 -21.29 -20.60
C GLN A 478 -18.05 -21.94 -19.57
N GLN A 479 -18.09 -23.27 -19.51
CA GLN A 479 -18.89 -24.02 -18.52
C GLN A 479 -18.46 -23.72 -17.10
N ASP A 480 -17.14 -23.65 -16.86
CA ASP A 480 -16.58 -23.30 -15.55
C ASP A 480 -16.95 -21.88 -15.13
N ALA A 481 -16.89 -20.92 -16.07
CA ALA A 481 -17.26 -19.55 -15.82
C ALA A 481 -18.76 -19.40 -15.51
N GLU A 482 -19.62 -20.12 -16.23
CA GLU A 482 -21.07 -20.19 -15.98
C GLU A 482 -21.36 -20.83 -14.60
N ALA A 483 -20.62 -21.89 -14.22
CA ALA A 483 -20.74 -22.50 -12.91
C ALA A 483 -20.41 -21.53 -11.77
N ILE A 484 -19.40 -20.65 -11.94
CA ILE A 484 -19.09 -19.60 -10.96
C ILE A 484 -20.24 -18.59 -10.84
N LEU A 485 -20.86 -18.18 -11.95
CA LEU A 485 -21.99 -17.26 -11.94
C LEU A 485 -23.19 -17.89 -11.23
N THR A 486 -23.56 -19.12 -11.59
CA THR A 486 -24.66 -19.87 -10.96
C THR A 486 -24.43 -20.05 -9.46
N TRP A 487 -23.21 -20.39 -9.07
CA TRP A 487 -22.86 -20.50 -7.64
C TRP A 487 -23.05 -19.16 -6.90
N TYR A 488 -22.78 -18.05 -7.54
CA TYR A 488 -22.94 -16.74 -6.91
C TYR A 488 -24.41 -16.32 -6.81
N GLU A 489 -25.26 -16.67 -7.78
CA GLU A 489 -26.68 -16.37 -7.79
C GLU A 489 -27.46 -17.14 -6.74
N HIS A 490 -27.11 -18.38 -6.50
CA HIS A 490 -27.75 -19.28 -5.51
C HIS A 490 -26.99 -19.33 -4.19
#